data_a961ba92e07b0bf53f2114a2a1324eef
#
_entry.id   a961ba92e07b0bf53f2114a2a1324eef
#
_cell.length_a   1.000
_cell.length_b   1.000
_cell.length_c   1.000
_cell.angle_alpha   90.00
_cell.angle_beta   90.00
_cell.angle_gamma   90.00
#
_symmetry.space_group_name_H-M   'P 1'
#
loop_
_entity.id
_entity.type
_entity.pdbx_description
1 polymer ?
#
loop_
_entity_poly.entity_id
_entity_poly.type
_entity_poly.pdbx_seq_one_letter_code
_entity_poly.pdbx_strand_id
1 'polypeptide(L)'
;SALNSQSARIVILLEDSHAQFWQMVKDVQYYAVAETIRESVGHKVNRCATAFGTVLFFEDQDVIHDLQKRKPLQADELQLWSEQTSGMVQYAVWTAIASTGLGASIHHYNPSINLATSEQLQLPKNWHLKAQLVFGAIVENLELKSQLDDSILFKVFS
;
A
#
# COMPACT_ATOMS: atom_id res chain seq x y z
N SER A 1 -12.28 -4.13 -10.71
CA SER A 1 -12.92 -3.84 -9.42
C SER A 1 -14.30 -4.49 -9.32
N ALA A 2 -14.68 -4.91 -8.13
CA ALA A 2 -16.01 -5.47 -7.89
C ALA A 2 -17.08 -4.47 -8.31
N LEU A 3 -18.11 -4.94 -9.05
CA LEU A 3 -19.18 -4.12 -9.59
C LEU A 3 -18.72 -2.89 -10.40
N ASN A 4 -17.52 -2.95 -10.95
CA ASN A 4 -16.89 -1.83 -11.65
C ASN A 4 -16.83 -0.55 -10.80
N SER A 5 -16.54 -0.68 -9.52
CA SER A 5 -16.53 0.43 -8.55
C SER A 5 -15.53 1.52 -8.92
N GLN A 6 -14.35 1.13 -9.42
CA GLN A 6 -13.26 2.05 -9.74
C GLN A 6 -12.90 2.98 -8.57
N SER A 7 -12.95 2.45 -7.33
CA SER A 7 -12.71 3.20 -6.09
C SER A 7 -11.23 3.44 -5.78
N ALA A 8 -10.34 2.65 -6.38
CA ALA A 8 -8.90 2.79 -6.16
C ALA A 8 -8.37 4.14 -6.64
N ARG A 9 -7.50 4.75 -5.83
CA ARG A 9 -6.76 5.97 -6.16
C ARG A 9 -5.28 5.73 -5.94
N ILE A 10 -4.44 6.30 -6.78
CA ILE A 10 -2.99 6.13 -6.74
C ILE A 10 -2.32 7.50 -6.73
N VAL A 11 -1.34 7.67 -5.84
CA VAL A 11 -0.44 8.83 -5.82
C VAL A 11 0.98 8.33 -5.96
N ILE A 12 1.74 8.93 -6.86
CA ILE A 12 3.16 8.59 -7.08
C ILE A 12 4.00 9.75 -6.55
N LEU A 13 4.94 9.43 -5.67
CA LEU A 13 5.86 10.38 -5.06
C LEU A 13 7.27 10.10 -5.58
N LEU A 14 7.91 11.13 -6.09
CA LEU A 14 9.28 11.11 -6.58
C LEU A 14 10.07 12.26 -5.94
N GLU A 15 11.40 12.17 -5.97
CA GLU A 15 12.31 13.23 -5.56
C GLU A 15 11.96 13.82 -4.17
N ASP A 16 11.80 15.12 -4.08
CA ASP A 16 11.54 15.84 -2.82
C ASP A 16 10.23 15.38 -2.16
N SER A 17 9.19 15.10 -2.94
CA SER A 17 7.90 14.63 -2.41
C SER A 17 8.05 13.24 -1.76
N HIS A 18 8.86 12.37 -2.34
CA HIS A 18 9.21 11.07 -1.76
C HIS A 18 10.00 11.24 -0.45
N ALA A 19 11.03 12.07 -0.46
CA ALA A 19 11.87 12.31 0.73
C ALA A 19 11.06 12.93 1.88
N GLN A 20 10.25 13.93 1.61
CA GLN A 20 9.38 14.58 2.59
C GLN A 20 8.33 13.63 3.17
N PHE A 21 7.74 12.77 2.33
CA PHE A 21 6.80 11.75 2.80
C PHE A 21 7.45 10.79 3.81
N TRP A 22 8.62 10.25 3.50
CA TRP A 22 9.30 9.32 4.41
C TRP A 22 9.85 10.00 5.65
N GLN A 23 10.20 11.29 5.60
CA GLN A 23 10.51 12.05 6.81
C GLN A 23 9.27 12.17 7.70
N MET A 24 8.11 12.50 7.16
CA MET A 24 6.85 12.54 7.91
C MET A 24 6.51 11.18 8.52
N VAL A 25 6.65 10.08 7.75
CA VAL A 25 6.43 8.71 8.27
C VAL A 25 7.36 8.43 9.46
N LYS A 26 8.64 8.82 9.36
CA LYS A 26 9.62 8.66 10.44
C LYS A 26 9.18 9.39 11.71
N ASP A 27 8.76 10.64 11.57
CA ASP A 27 8.35 11.48 12.69
C ASP A 27 7.10 10.90 13.38
N VAL A 28 6.08 10.51 12.60
CA VAL A 28 4.87 9.87 13.13
C VAL A 28 5.20 8.54 13.83
N GLN A 29 6.00 7.69 13.22
CA GLN A 29 6.35 6.38 13.77
C GLN A 29 7.19 6.50 15.06
N TYR A 30 8.02 7.53 15.18
CA TYR A 30 8.79 7.76 16.39
C TYR A 30 7.91 7.84 17.65
N TYR A 31 6.74 8.46 17.54
CA TYR A 31 5.77 8.57 18.64
C TYR A 31 4.76 7.42 18.71
N ALA A 32 4.49 6.77 17.57
CA ALA A 32 3.47 5.71 17.48
C ALA A 32 3.94 4.35 18.00
N VAL A 33 5.27 4.10 18.04
CA VAL A 33 5.82 2.78 18.42
C VAL A 33 6.46 2.81 19.79
N ALA A 34 6.55 1.64 20.44
CA ALA A 34 7.24 1.47 21.70
C ALA A 34 8.74 1.82 21.56
N GLU A 35 9.34 2.38 22.61
CA GLU A 35 10.73 2.82 22.64
C GLU A 35 11.71 1.71 22.22
N THR A 36 11.46 0.49 22.68
CA THR A 36 12.29 -0.70 22.42
C THR A 36 12.46 -1.05 20.94
N ILE A 37 11.53 -0.61 20.07
CA ILE A 37 11.56 -0.91 18.62
C ILE A 37 11.79 0.34 17.75
N ARG A 38 11.89 1.54 18.33
CA ARG A 38 12.05 2.81 17.60
C ARG A 38 13.23 2.79 16.64
N GLU A 39 14.38 2.30 17.10
CA GLU A 39 15.59 2.22 16.29
C GLU A 39 15.37 1.30 15.08
N SER A 40 14.84 0.10 15.28
CA SER A 40 14.56 -0.85 14.22
C SER A 40 13.55 -0.31 13.19
N VAL A 41 12.48 0.36 13.67
CA VAL A 41 11.51 1.01 12.78
C VAL A 41 12.15 2.17 12.03
N GLY A 42 12.95 3.00 12.71
CA GLY A 42 13.69 4.09 12.09
C GLY A 42 14.64 3.63 10.98
N HIS A 43 15.36 2.53 11.17
CA HIS A 43 16.20 1.93 10.13
C HIS A 43 15.37 1.47 8.91
N LYS A 44 14.21 0.85 9.12
CA LYS A 44 13.32 0.44 8.01
C LYS A 44 12.78 1.65 7.23
N VAL A 45 12.35 2.69 7.92
CA VAL A 45 11.86 3.92 7.29
C VAL A 45 12.98 4.63 6.51
N ASN A 46 14.19 4.71 7.07
CA ASN A 46 15.34 5.30 6.37
C ASN A 46 15.66 4.52 5.08
N ARG A 47 15.59 3.19 5.08
CA ARG A 47 15.76 2.38 3.85
C ARG A 47 14.68 2.68 2.81
N CYS A 48 13.45 2.89 3.22
CA CYS A 48 12.39 3.32 2.31
C CYS A 48 12.69 4.69 1.69
N ALA A 49 13.18 5.63 2.49
CA ALA A 49 13.54 6.98 2.04
C ALA A 49 14.69 7.01 1.02
N THR A 50 15.53 5.97 0.94
CA THR A 50 16.61 5.88 -0.06
C THR A 50 16.16 5.28 -1.40
N ALA A 51 14.91 4.84 -1.52
CA ALA A 51 14.36 4.33 -2.77
C ALA A 51 14.18 5.46 -3.80
N PHE A 52 13.96 5.10 -5.05
CA PHE A 52 13.73 6.06 -6.14
C PHE A 52 12.40 6.78 -6.01
N GLY A 53 11.35 6.07 -5.57
CA GLY A 53 10.03 6.63 -5.43
C GLY A 53 9.09 5.75 -4.61
N THR A 54 7.89 6.27 -4.37
CA THR A 54 6.82 5.58 -3.65
C THR A 54 5.51 5.69 -4.40
N VAL A 55 4.79 4.57 -4.48
CA VAL A 55 3.38 4.55 -4.89
C VAL A 55 2.53 4.39 -3.63
N LEU A 56 1.60 5.32 -3.43
CA LEU A 56 0.60 5.27 -2.37
C LEU A 56 -0.72 4.78 -2.95
N PHE A 57 -1.34 3.83 -2.28
CA PHE A 57 -2.62 3.26 -2.67
C PHE A 57 -3.71 3.71 -1.72
N PHE A 58 -4.81 4.21 -2.27
CA PHE A 58 -5.97 4.66 -1.52
C PHE A 58 -7.24 4.01 -2.06
N GLU A 59 -8.25 3.93 -1.21
CA GLU A 59 -9.65 3.64 -1.57
C GLU A 59 -10.50 4.87 -1.29
N ASP A 60 -11.26 5.29 -2.30
CA ASP A 60 -12.24 6.37 -2.20
C ASP A 60 -13.51 5.84 -1.53
N GLN A 61 -13.70 6.21 -0.26
CA GLN A 61 -14.80 5.72 0.56
C GLN A 61 -16.16 6.23 0.10
N ASP A 62 -16.24 7.39 -0.54
CA ASP A 62 -17.52 7.88 -1.05
C ASP A 62 -18.06 6.98 -2.14
N VAL A 63 -17.19 6.45 -3.01
CA VAL A 63 -17.57 5.47 -4.03
C VAL A 63 -18.14 4.21 -3.39
N ILE A 64 -17.50 3.72 -2.32
CA ILE A 64 -17.96 2.51 -1.61
C ILE A 64 -19.29 2.76 -0.90
N HIS A 65 -19.42 3.87 -0.18
CA HIS A 65 -20.65 4.26 0.49
C HIS A 65 -21.82 4.44 -0.48
N ASP A 66 -21.58 5.02 -1.66
CA ASP A 66 -22.62 5.16 -2.68
C ASP A 66 -23.05 3.82 -3.29
N LEU A 67 -22.09 2.90 -3.44
CA LEU A 67 -22.42 1.52 -3.84
C LEU A 67 -23.24 0.80 -2.76
N GLN A 68 -22.89 0.94 -1.49
CA GLN A 68 -23.65 0.37 -0.38
C GLN A 68 -25.10 0.85 -0.36
N LYS A 69 -25.32 2.16 -0.56
CA LYS A 69 -26.68 2.72 -0.67
C LYS A 69 -27.49 2.13 -1.85
N ARG A 70 -26.82 1.94 -3.00
CA ARG A 70 -27.45 1.39 -4.21
C ARG A 70 -27.65 -0.12 -4.16
N LYS A 71 -26.89 -0.83 -3.33
CA LYS A 71 -26.86 -2.29 -3.21
C LYS A 71 -26.94 -2.73 -1.73
N PRO A 72 -28.04 -2.39 -1.03
CA PRO A 72 -28.14 -2.59 0.43
C PRO A 72 -28.04 -4.06 0.87
N LEU A 73 -28.44 -5.01 0.03
CA LEU A 73 -28.33 -6.45 0.33
C LEU A 73 -26.88 -6.96 0.33
N GLN A 74 -25.93 -6.18 -0.21
CA GLN A 74 -24.52 -6.53 -0.35
C GLN A 74 -23.63 -5.51 0.37
N ALA A 75 -24.23 -4.66 1.21
CA ALA A 75 -23.51 -3.53 1.81
C ALA A 75 -22.27 -3.96 2.63
N ASP A 76 -22.39 -5.06 3.38
CA ASP A 76 -21.29 -5.56 4.21
C ASP A 76 -20.16 -6.16 3.36
N GLU A 77 -20.50 -6.87 2.28
CA GLU A 77 -19.52 -7.48 1.38
C GLU A 77 -18.79 -6.44 0.52
N LEU A 78 -19.41 -5.29 0.24
CA LEU A 78 -18.79 -4.25 -0.60
C LEU A 78 -17.50 -3.70 0.00
N GLN A 79 -17.43 -3.57 1.31
CA GLN A 79 -16.18 -3.17 1.99
C GLN A 79 -15.09 -4.23 1.81
N LEU A 80 -15.42 -5.51 1.99
CA LEU A 80 -14.50 -6.61 1.78
C LEU A 80 -14.02 -6.68 0.33
N TRP A 81 -14.91 -6.52 -0.64
CA TRP A 81 -14.55 -6.54 -2.06
C TRP A 81 -13.70 -5.35 -2.46
N SER A 82 -13.86 -4.20 -1.81
CA SER A 82 -12.97 -3.04 -1.96
C SER A 82 -11.55 -3.38 -1.51
N GLU A 83 -11.38 -4.00 -0.34
CA GLU A 83 -10.06 -4.43 0.14
C GLU A 83 -9.40 -5.45 -0.80
N GLN A 84 -10.17 -6.42 -1.29
CA GLN A 84 -9.67 -7.39 -2.27
C GLN A 84 -9.24 -6.70 -3.58
N THR A 85 -10.03 -5.75 -4.06
CA THR A 85 -9.70 -4.94 -5.25
C THR A 85 -8.44 -4.12 -5.04
N SER A 86 -8.29 -3.51 -3.85
CA SER A 86 -7.07 -2.79 -3.47
C SER A 86 -5.83 -3.69 -3.57
N GLY A 87 -5.90 -4.91 -3.05
CA GLY A 87 -4.81 -5.90 -3.18
C GLY A 87 -4.49 -6.25 -4.64
N MET A 88 -5.50 -6.38 -5.49
CA MET A 88 -5.31 -6.62 -6.93
C MET A 88 -4.60 -5.46 -7.62
N VAL A 89 -4.96 -4.22 -7.30
CA VAL A 89 -4.32 -3.02 -7.84
C VAL A 89 -2.87 -2.92 -7.37
N GLN A 90 -2.60 -3.18 -6.09
CA GLN A 90 -1.25 -3.20 -5.53
C GLN A 90 -0.38 -4.23 -6.25
N TYR A 91 -0.87 -5.45 -6.45
CA TYR A 91 -0.17 -6.50 -7.18
C TYR A 91 0.09 -6.13 -8.64
N ALA A 92 -0.90 -5.56 -9.34
CA ALA A 92 -0.75 -5.13 -10.73
C ALA A 92 0.33 -4.06 -10.89
N VAL A 93 0.36 -3.06 -10.00
CA VAL A 93 1.39 -2.01 -10.01
C VAL A 93 2.76 -2.60 -9.67
N TRP A 94 2.86 -3.47 -8.67
CA TRP A 94 4.11 -4.14 -8.31
C TRP A 94 4.66 -4.95 -9.48
N THR A 95 3.82 -5.73 -10.13
CA THR A 95 4.21 -6.53 -11.30
C THR A 95 4.66 -5.63 -12.46
N ALA A 96 3.95 -4.53 -12.71
CA ALA A 96 4.35 -3.56 -13.75
C ALA A 96 5.74 -2.95 -13.45
N ILE A 97 6.02 -2.57 -12.20
CA ILE A 97 7.34 -2.07 -11.80
C ILE A 97 8.40 -3.17 -11.98
N ALA A 98 8.14 -4.39 -11.51
CA ALA A 98 9.08 -5.51 -11.65
C ALA A 98 9.39 -5.84 -13.11
N SER A 99 8.42 -5.70 -14.03
CA SER A 99 8.62 -5.93 -15.46
C SER A 99 9.58 -4.93 -16.12
N THR A 100 9.86 -3.79 -15.47
CA THR A 100 10.87 -2.81 -15.92
C THR A 100 12.27 -3.08 -15.36
N GLY A 101 12.45 -4.17 -14.59
CA GLY A 101 13.72 -4.51 -13.95
C GLY A 101 13.99 -3.77 -12.65
N LEU A 102 13.00 -3.05 -12.11
CA LEU A 102 13.10 -2.40 -10.80
C LEU A 102 12.67 -3.33 -9.67
N GLY A 103 13.27 -3.14 -8.49
CA GLY A 103 12.82 -3.73 -7.25
C GLY A 103 11.71 -2.91 -6.61
N ALA A 104 10.84 -3.59 -5.85
CA ALA A 104 9.81 -2.92 -5.09
C ALA A 104 9.50 -3.65 -3.77
N SER A 105 9.04 -2.92 -2.76
CA SER A 105 8.65 -3.46 -1.45
C SER A 105 7.42 -2.74 -0.93
N ILE A 106 6.43 -3.52 -0.46
CA ILE A 106 5.19 -2.97 0.07
C ILE A 106 5.26 -2.82 1.60
N HIS A 107 4.71 -1.73 2.09
CA HIS A 107 4.68 -1.37 3.50
C HIS A 107 3.27 -0.93 3.92
N HIS A 108 2.97 -1.10 5.21
CA HIS A 108 1.69 -0.75 5.82
C HIS A 108 1.93 0.00 7.13
N TYR A 109 2.24 1.30 7.04
CA TYR A 109 2.38 2.19 8.20
C TYR A 109 1.05 2.82 8.62
N ASN A 110 -0.01 2.59 7.85
CA ASN A 110 -1.36 2.93 8.22
C ASN A 110 -1.88 2.03 9.38
N PRO A 111 -2.82 2.50 10.25
CA PRO A 111 -3.52 3.80 10.12
C PRO A 111 -2.74 5.00 10.67
N SER A 112 -1.61 4.81 11.35
CA SER A 112 -0.92 5.88 12.09
C SER A 112 -0.54 7.11 11.25
N ILE A 113 -0.25 6.90 9.96
CA ILE A 113 0.16 7.97 9.04
C ILE A 113 -0.99 8.56 8.21
N ASN A 114 -2.22 8.05 8.33
CA ASN A 114 -3.30 8.41 7.41
C ASN A 114 -3.59 9.92 7.38
N LEU A 115 -3.76 10.53 8.57
CA LEU A 115 -4.06 11.95 8.69
C LEU A 115 -2.91 12.81 8.16
N ALA A 116 -1.69 12.55 8.63
CA ALA A 116 -0.51 13.29 8.20
C ALA A 116 -0.27 13.22 6.69
N THR A 117 -0.52 12.04 6.07
CA THR A 117 -0.45 11.85 4.62
C THR A 117 -1.47 12.73 3.89
N SER A 118 -2.73 12.72 4.33
CA SER A 118 -3.79 13.51 3.68
C SER A 118 -3.53 15.01 3.81
N GLU A 119 -3.05 15.47 4.95
CA GLU A 119 -2.72 16.88 5.19
C GLU A 119 -1.51 17.33 4.37
N GLN A 120 -0.41 16.56 4.40
CA GLN A 120 0.82 16.89 3.67
C GLN A 120 0.60 16.97 2.15
N LEU A 121 -0.18 16.01 1.60
CA LEU A 121 -0.43 15.91 0.17
C LEU A 121 -1.72 16.61 -0.27
N GLN A 122 -2.45 17.27 0.65
CA GLN A 122 -3.71 17.96 0.40
C GLN A 122 -4.75 17.09 -0.33
N LEU A 123 -4.84 15.82 0.09
CA LEU A 123 -5.74 14.84 -0.51
C LEU A 123 -7.16 14.92 0.06
N PRO A 124 -8.18 14.46 -0.70
CA PRO A 124 -9.54 14.35 -0.19
C PRO A 124 -9.61 13.47 1.06
N LYS A 125 -10.37 13.88 2.07
CA LYS A 125 -10.49 13.14 3.35
C LYS A 125 -11.14 11.77 3.22
N ASN A 126 -11.91 11.56 2.16
CA ASN A 126 -12.55 10.28 1.82
C ASN A 126 -11.59 9.28 1.14
N TRP A 127 -10.35 9.66 0.83
CA TRP A 127 -9.33 8.75 0.35
C TRP A 127 -8.61 8.09 1.52
N HIS A 128 -8.90 6.81 1.75
CA HIS A 128 -8.28 6.05 2.83
C HIS A 128 -7.02 5.34 2.34
N LEU A 129 -5.89 5.66 2.95
CA LEU A 129 -4.59 5.04 2.63
C LEU A 129 -4.61 3.55 2.97
N LYS A 130 -4.19 2.72 2.02
CA LYS A 130 -4.15 1.24 2.14
C LYS A 130 -2.73 0.69 2.22
N ALA A 131 -1.83 1.19 1.40
CA ALA A 131 -0.46 0.70 1.37
C ALA A 131 0.51 1.73 0.77
N GLN A 132 1.81 1.51 1.02
CA GLN A 132 2.92 2.25 0.46
C GLN A 132 3.86 1.26 -0.23
N LEU A 133 4.11 1.43 -1.53
CA LEU A 133 5.03 0.61 -2.31
C LEU A 133 6.24 1.45 -2.69
N VAL A 134 7.38 1.23 -2.06
CA VAL A 134 8.66 1.83 -2.48
C VAL A 134 9.24 1.07 -3.65
N PHE A 135 9.90 1.76 -4.58
CA PHE A 135 10.53 1.14 -5.74
C PHE A 135 11.82 1.85 -6.12
N GLY A 136 12.72 1.11 -6.78
CA GLY A 136 14.02 1.65 -7.21
C GLY A 136 14.92 0.58 -7.82
N ALA A 137 16.17 0.93 -8.09
CA ALA A 137 17.16 -0.01 -8.58
C ALA A 137 17.41 -1.14 -7.58
N ILE A 138 17.59 -2.36 -8.09
CA ILE A 138 17.98 -3.51 -7.27
C ILE A 138 19.49 -3.40 -7.01
N VAL A 139 19.85 -3.12 -5.76
CA VAL A 139 21.26 -2.99 -5.33
C VAL A 139 21.83 -4.31 -4.79
N GLU A 140 20.94 -5.22 -4.36
CA GLU A 140 21.31 -6.50 -3.80
C GLU A 140 20.26 -7.54 -4.18
N ASN A 141 20.70 -8.72 -4.60
CA ASN A 141 19.79 -9.82 -4.90
C ASN A 141 19.18 -10.36 -3.61
N LEU A 142 17.86 -10.53 -3.62
CA LEU A 142 17.16 -11.13 -2.50
C LEU A 142 17.46 -12.64 -2.44
N GLU A 143 17.63 -13.15 -1.23
CA GLU A 143 17.63 -14.59 -0.99
C GLU A 143 16.30 -15.21 -1.43
N LEU A 144 16.37 -16.37 -2.06
CA LEU A 144 15.18 -17.12 -2.43
C LEU A 144 14.43 -17.55 -1.16
N LYS A 145 13.18 -17.14 -1.05
CA LYS A 145 12.31 -17.59 0.04
C LYS A 145 11.86 -19.03 -0.21
N SER A 146 11.73 -19.80 0.88
CA SER A 146 11.10 -21.11 0.80
C SER A 146 9.66 -20.99 0.28
N GLN A 147 9.30 -21.85 -0.63
CA GLN A 147 7.93 -21.94 -1.15
C GLN A 147 7.23 -23.16 -0.56
N LEU A 148 5.91 -23.07 -0.43
CA LEU A 148 5.11 -24.23 -0.08
C LEU A 148 5.05 -25.18 -1.28
N ASP A 149 4.92 -26.48 -1.00
CA ASP A 149 4.71 -27.50 -2.03
C ASP A 149 3.39 -27.25 -2.77
N ASP A 150 3.41 -27.40 -4.09
CA ASP A 150 2.25 -27.17 -4.95
C ASP A 150 1.04 -28.03 -4.56
N SER A 151 1.26 -29.24 -4.03
CA SER A 151 0.18 -30.12 -3.56
C SER A 151 -0.59 -29.57 -2.37
N ILE A 152 0.02 -28.65 -1.59
CA ILE A 152 -0.62 -27.93 -0.49
C ILE A 152 -1.45 -26.75 -1.03
N LEU A 153 -0.91 -26.09 -2.07
CA LEU A 153 -1.50 -24.86 -2.61
C LEU A 153 -2.64 -25.12 -3.58
N PHE A 154 -2.56 -26.23 -4.34
CA PHE A 154 -3.50 -26.49 -5.43
C PHE A 154 -4.22 -27.83 -5.24
N LYS A 155 -5.50 -27.87 -5.55
CA LYS A 155 -6.30 -29.08 -5.74
C LYS A 155 -6.97 -28.98 -7.10
N VAL A 156 -6.76 -30.01 -7.93
CA VAL A 156 -7.38 -30.13 -9.26
C VAL A 156 -8.36 -31.28 -9.24
N PHE A 157 -9.57 -31.04 -9.70
CA PHE A 157 -10.61 -32.04 -9.87
C PHE A 157 -10.92 -32.14 -11.37
N SER A 158 -11.00 -33.38 -11.89
CA SER A 158 -11.30 -33.69 -13.28
C SER A 158 -12.56 -34.53 -13.39
#